data_9a9a9a743ad75e1c859ab9e21467c7a3
#
_entry.id   9a9a9a743ad75e1c859ab9e21467c7a3
#
_cell.length_a   1.000
_cell.length_b   1.000
_cell.length_c   1.000
_cell.angle_alpha   90.00
_cell.angle_beta   90.00
_cell.angle_gamma   90.00
#
_symmetry.space_group_name_H-M   'P 1'
#
loop_
_entity.id
_entity.type
_entity.pdbx_description
1 polymer ?
#
loop_
_entity_poly.entity_id
_entity_poly.type
_entity_poly.pdbx_seq_one_letter_code
_entity_poly.pdbx_strand_id
1 'polypeptide(L)'
;IQGDWGSGKTSLCLQVQDSLSKPIDEFEQENAYKQIWVNAWEHSLLCSPEESLIKIINQIIDELITADPSKTKAESIKNGVKNVLHGAMRIGGTVALGSAGKEIAESMINNSASSISQLRKDLKTLVKEIRKSETNPISKVVVYVDDLDRIVPENAVQILELLKNIFDIEGCVFI
;
A
#
# COMPACT_ATOMS: atom_id res chain seq x y z
N ILE A 1 14.30 7.48 2.79
CA ILE A 1 15.02 8.45 3.65
C ILE A 1 15.61 7.68 4.82
N GLN A 2 16.91 7.80 5.05
CA GLN A 2 17.61 7.13 6.14
C GLN A 2 18.30 8.18 7.03
N GLY A 3 18.33 7.92 8.33
CA GLY A 3 18.99 8.80 9.32
C GLY A 3 18.64 8.37 10.74
N ASP A 4 19.41 8.84 11.70
CA ASP A 4 19.22 8.56 13.13
C ASP A 4 17.89 9.11 13.65
N TRP A 5 17.50 8.64 14.83
CA TRP A 5 16.33 9.17 15.52
C TRP A 5 16.50 10.67 15.79
N GLY A 6 15.48 11.47 15.50
CA GLY A 6 15.55 12.93 15.65
C GLY A 6 16.27 13.66 14.49
N SER A 7 16.75 12.97 13.46
CA SER A 7 17.45 13.61 12.31
C SER A 7 16.53 14.40 11.36
N GLY A 8 15.24 14.46 11.62
CA GLY A 8 14.28 15.25 10.84
C GLY A 8 13.67 14.51 9.63
N LYS A 9 13.69 13.17 9.59
CA LYS A 9 13.10 12.37 8.49
C LYS A 9 11.63 12.74 8.23
N THR A 10 10.80 12.68 9.26
CA THR A 10 9.39 13.07 9.20
C THR A 10 9.23 14.54 8.78
N SER A 11 10.07 15.44 9.31
CA SER A 11 10.03 16.87 8.94
C SER A 11 10.34 17.07 7.45
N LEU A 12 11.29 16.32 6.91
CA LEU A 12 11.60 16.35 5.47
C LEU A 12 10.42 15.83 4.65
N CYS A 13 9.79 14.72 5.04
CA CYS A 13 8.59 14.19 4.37
C CYS A 13 7.45 15.23 4.38
N LEU A 14 7.23 15.91 5.51
CA LEU A 14 6.20 16.97 5.62
C LEU A 14 6.53 18.18 4.73
N GLN A 15 7.80 18.56 4.59
CA GLN A 15 8.21 19.61 3.64
C GLN A 15 7.97 19.20 2.19
N VAL A 16 8.24 17.96 1.84
CA VAL A 16 7.93 17.41 0.50
C VAL A 16 6.41 17.43 0.28
N GLN A 17 5.63 16.97 1.27
CA GLN A 17 4.18 17.00 1.21
C GLN A 17 3.63 18.42 1.00
N ASP A 18 4.10 19.40 1.76
CA ASP A 18 3.72 20.81 1.61
C ASP A 18 4.10 21.35 0.23
N SER A 19 5.30 21.03 -0.25
CA SER A 19 5.76 21.47 -1.57
C SER A 19 4.92 20.88 -2.71
N LEU A 20 4.51 19.61 -2.60
CA LEU A 20 3.65 18.96 -3.59
C LEU A 20 2.18 19.37 -3.49
N SER A 21 1.79 20.04 -2.40
CA SER A 21 0.43 20.59 -2.22
C SER A 21 0.27 21.95 -2.84
N LYS A 22 1.36 22.62 -3.21
CA LYS A 22 1.33 23.97 -3.82
C LYS A 22 1.21 23.84 -5.34
N PRO A 23 0.40 24.69 -5.99
CA PRO A 23 0.37 24.75 -7.46
C PRO A 23 1.75 25.17 -7.98
N ILE A 24 2.19 24.57 -9.06
CA ILE A 24 3.50 24.86 -9.68
C ILE A 24 3.44 26.19 -10.42
N ASP A 25 2.27 26.52 -10.99
CA ASP A 25 1.97 27.78 -11.66
C ASP A 25 0.58 28.29 -11.30
N GLU A 26 0.33 29.61 -11.42
CA GLU A 26 -0.97 30.24 -11.18
C GLU A 26 -2.12 29.69 -12.07
N PHE A 27 -1.77 28.94 -13.12
CA PHE A 27 -2.70 28.34 -14.09
C PHE A 27 -2.88 26.82 -13.93
N GLU A 28 -2.11 26.15 -13.05
CA GLU A 28 -2.28 24.71 -12.79
C GLU A 28 -3.33 24.47 -11.71
N GLN A 29 -4.19 23.49 -11.96
CA GLN A 29 -5.23 23.07 -11.04
C GLN A 29 -4.63 22.61 -9.70
N GLU A 30 -5.23 23.06 -8.62
CA GLU A 30 -4.96 22.55 -7.28
C GLU A 30 -5.02 21.01 -7.27
N ASN A 31 -4.03 20.37 -6.61
CA ASN A 31 -3.95 18.94 -6.41
C ASN A 31 -3.43 18.06 -7.57
N ALA A 32 -2.31 18.44 -8.18
CA ALA A 32 -1.60 17.56 -9.13
C ALA A 32 -1.17 16.20 -8.51
N TYR A 33 -1.21 16.04 -7.20
CA TYR A 33 -0.80 14.83 -6.48
C TYR A 33 -1.85 14.39 -5.46
N LYS A 34 -2.23 13.10 -5.50
CA LYS A 34 -2.92 12.47 -4.37
C LYS A 34 -1.87 12.03 -3.36
N GLN A 35 -1.87 12.62 -2.19
CA GLN A 35 -0.93 12.33 -1.12
C GLN A 35 -1.60 11.50 -0.03
N ILE A 36 -0.96 10.39 0.36
CA ILE A 36 -1.44 9.44 1.37
C ILE A 36 -0.35 9.29 2.42
N TRP A 37 -0.69 9.51 3.69
CA TRP A 37 0.23 9.34 4.81
C TRP A 37 -0.13 8.11 5.62
N VAL A 38 0.85 7.24 5.85
CA VAL A 38 0.70 6.00 6.62
C VAL A 38 1.72 6.00 7.74
N ASN A 39 1.26 5.92 8.98
CA ASN A 39 2.11 5.68 10.14
C ASN A 39 2.18 4.18 10.42
N ALA A 40 3.28 3.54 10.03
CA ALA A 40 3.43 2.11 10.15
C ALA A 40 3.51 1.64 11.62
N TRP A 41 4.12 2.45 12.50
CA TRP A 41 4.22 2.13 13.93
C TRP A 41 2.85 2.15 14.62
N GLU A 42 1.99 3.11 14.32
CA GLU A 42 0.65 3.19 14.89
C GLU A 42 -0.17 1.92 14.60
N HIS A 43 -0.05 1.40 13.39
CA HIS A 43 -0.70 0.15 13.01
C HIS A 43 -0.11 -1.09 13.68
N SER A 44 1.14 -1.03 14.14
CA SER A 44 1.83 -2.15 14.80
C SER A 44 1.61 -2.26 16.29
N LEU A 45 1.11 -1.21 16.96
CA LEU A 45 1.09 -1.10 18.43
C LEU A 45 0.26 -2.17 19.14
N LEU A 46 -0.82 -2.65 18.54
CA LEU A 46 -1.78 -3.56 19.18
C LEU A 46 -2.15 -4.77 18.31
N CYS A 47 -1.32 -5.06 17.31
CA CYS A 47 -1.63 -6.06 16.31
C CYS A 47 -0.44 -6.99 16.06
N SER A 48 -0.72 -8.19 15.54
CA SER A 48 0.33 -9.03 14.98
C SER A 48 0.97 -8.35 13.75
N PRO A 49 2.19 -8.75 13.35
CA PRO A 49 2.84 -8.21 12.14
C PRO A 49 1.96 -8.30 10.90
N GLU A 50 1.27 -9.42 10.74
CA GLU A 50 0.36 -9.68 9.62
C GLU A 50 -0.85 -8.74 9.64
N GLU A 51 -1.43 -8.52 10.82
CA GLU A 51 -2.56 -7.59 10.98
C GLU A 51 -2.15 -6.13 10.72
N SER A 52 -0.94 -5.76 11.14
CA SER A 52 -0.37 -4.42 10.88
C SER A 52 -0.23 -4.16 9.39
N LEU A 53 0.34 -5.14 8.69
CA LEU A 53 0.50 -5.11 7.24
C LEU A 53 -0.83 -4.96 6.51
N ILE A 54 -1.84 -5.70 6.95
CA ILE A 54 -3.22 -5.63 6.46
C ILE A 54 -3.78 -4.22 6.60
N LYS A 55 -3.63 -3.63 7.78
CA LYS A 55 -4.15 -2.28 8.06
C LYS A 55 -3.48 -1.22 7.19
N ILE A 56 -2.17 -1.30 7.02
CA ILE A 56 -1.41 -0.40 6.13
C ILE A 56 -1.93 -0.48 4.70
N ILE A 57 -2.07 -1.69 4.15
CA ILE A 57 -2.57 -1.89 2.80
C ILE A 57 -4.00 -1.38 2.64
N ASN A 58 -4.88 -1.71 3.59
CA ASN A 58 -6.28 -1.27 3.56
C ASN A 58 -6.37 0.26 3.61
N GLN A 59 -5.58 0.92 4.45
CA GLN A 59 -5.56 2.38 4.52
C GLN A 59 -5.20 3.01 3.17
N ILE A 60 -4.13 2.53 2.52
CA ILE A 60 -3.72 3.04 1.21
C ILE A 60 -4.83 2.82 0.17
N ILE A 61 -5.43 1.65 0.17
CA ILE A 61 -6.49 1.27 -0.76
C ILE A 61 -7.78 2.08 -0.53
N ASP A 62 -8.19 2.28 0.71
CA ASP A 62 -9.38 3.08 1.03
C ASP A 62 -9.19 4.55 0.62
N GLU A 63 -8.00 5.10 0.78
CA GLU A 63 -7.65 6.43 0.30
C GLU A 63 -7.67 6.54 -1.24
N LEU A 64 -7.20 5.50 -1.94
CA LEU A 64 -7.28 5.44 -3.40
C LEU A 64 -8.73 5.31 -3.89
N ILE A 65 -9.53 4.44 -3.27
CA ILE A 65 -10.95 4.27 -3.60
C ILE A 65 -11.73 5.57 -3.35
N THR A 66 -11.39 6.30 -2.29
CA THR A 66 -12.02 7.59 -1.98
C THR A 66 -11.71 8.65 -3.05
N ALA A 67 -10.53 8.56 -3.66
CA ALA A 67 -10.12 9.45 -4.75
C ALA A 67 -10.74 9.06 -6.11
N ASP A 68 -11.32 7.87 -6.25
CA ASP A 68 -11.97 7.43 -7.49
C ASP A 68 -13.39 7.99 -7.60
N PRO A 69 -13.67 8.85 -8.59
CA PRO A 69 -15.00 9.42 -8.78
C PRO A 69 -16.05 8.38 -9.18
N SER A 70 -15.63 7.28 -9.81
CA SER A 70 -16.55 6.25 -10.32
C SER A 70 -16.93 5.22 -9.27
N LYS A 71 -16.05 4.94 -8.30
CA LYS A 71 -16.16 3.88 -7.27
C LYS A 71 -16.47 2.48 -7.79
N THR A 72 -16.33 2.26 -9.10
CA THR A 72 -16.75 1.02 -9.77
C THR A 72 -15.95 -0.20 -9.38
N LYS A 73 -14.70 -0.02 -8.93
CA LYS A 73 -13.79 -1.10 -8.57
C LYS A 73 -13.59 -1.33 -7.08
N ALA A 74 -14.22 -0.51 -6.24
CA ALA A 74 -14.05 -0.55 -4.79
C ALA A 74 -14.29 -1.95 -4.21
N GLU A 75 -15.36 -2.62 -4.62
CA GLU A 75 -15.73 -3.94 -4.11
C GLU A 75 -14.78 -5.04 -4.61
N SER A 76 -14.40 -5.02 -5.88
CA SER A 76 -13.43 -5.98 -6.45
C SER A 76 -12.08 -5.89 -5.76
N ILE A 77 -11.58 -4.67 -5.53
CA ILE A 77 -10.30 -4.43 -4.86
C ILE A 77 -10.36 -4.86 -3.39
N LYS A 78 -11.41 -4.52 -2.66
CA LYS A 78 -11.61 -4.94 -1.25
C LYS A 78 -11.66 -6.47 -1.12
N ASN A 79 -12.32 -7.15 -2.04
CA ASN A 79 -12.34 -8.61 -2.07
C ASN A 79 -10.96 -9.19 -2.45
N GLY A 80 -10.24 -8.58 -3.38
CA GLY A 80 -8.87 -8.93 -3.73
C GLY A 80 -7.92 -8.86 -2.53
N VAL A 81 -7.99 -7.79 -1.75
CA VAL A 81 -7.22 -7.63 -0.50
C VAL A 81 -7.53 -8.76 0.47
N LYS A 82 -8.80 -9.03 0.75
CA LYS A 82 -9.20 -10.13 1.64
C LYS A 82 -8.61 -11.48 1.18
N ASN A 83 -8.65 -11.77 -0.12
CA ASN A 83 -8.12 -13.02 -0.66
C ASN A 83 -6.60 -13.13 -0.49
N VAL A 84 -5.84 -12.06 -0.76
CA VAL A 84 -4.39 -12.00 -0.53
C VAL A 84 -4.08 -12.25 0.94
N LEU A 85 -4.83 -11.63 1.84
CA LEU A 85 -4.61 -11.71 3.28
C LEU A 85 -4.95 -13.07 3.85
N HIS A 86 -6.08 -13.67 3.44
CA HIS A 86 -6.44 -15.03 3.83
C HIS A 86 -5.41 -16.05 3.33
N GLY A 87 -4.81 -15.82 2.17
CA GLY A 87 -3.70 -16.62 1.66
C GLY A 87 -2.45 -16.51 2.54
N ALA A 88 -2.05 -15.31 2.90
CA ALA A 88 -0.86 -15.05 3.73
C ALA A 88 -0.99 -15.63 5.15
N MET A 89 -2.14 -15.45 5.82
CA MET A 89 -2.38 -16.01 7.17
C MET A 89 -2.37 -17.54 7.20
N ARG A 90 -2.86 -18.20 6.14
CA ARG A 90 -2.86 -19.67 6.06
C ARG A 90 -1.46 -20.25 5.88
N ILE A 91 -0.56 -19.56 5.20
CA ILE A 91 0.84 -20.01 4.99
C ILE A 91 1.60 -19.98 6.32
N GLY A 92 1.42 -18.96 7.18
CA GLY A 92 2.04 -18.88 8.50
C GLY A 92 1.61 -20.00 9.47
N GLY A 93 0.37 -20.54 9.33
CA GLY A 93 -0.16 -21.62 10.16
C GLY A 93 0.18 -23.04 9.71
N THR A 94 0.62 -23.26 8.47
CA THR A 94 0.81 -24.60 7.88
C THR A 94 2.22 -25.19 8.03
N VAL A 95 3.17 -24.46 8.57
CA VAL A 95 4.55 -24.94 8.83
C VAL A 95 4.59 -26.13 9.82
N ALA A 96 3.49 -26.41 10.53
CA ALA A 96 3.38 -27.49 11.49
C ALA A 96 2.84 -28.85 10.93
N LEU A 97 2.48 -28.93 9.64
CA LEU A 97 1.79 -30.09 9.07
C LEU A 97 2.65 -30.82 8.03
N GLY A 98 3.60 -31.66 8.45
CA GLY A 98 4.29 -32.71 7.70
C GLY A 98 4.22 -32.73 6.15
N SER A 99 4.53 -33.85 5.51
CA SER A 99 4.63 -33.99 4.03
C SER A 99 3.35 -33.67 3.24
N ALA A 100 2.16 -33.88 3.82
CA ALA A 100 0.89 -33.47 3.22
C ALA A 100 0.71 -31.94 3.19
N GLY A 101 1.44 -31.20 4.01
CA GLY A 101 1.42 -29.74 4.03
C GLY A 101 2.15 -29.11 2.84
N LYS A 102 3.08 -29.83 2.17
CA LYS A 102 3.82 -29.24 1.04
C LYS A 102 2.95 -29.03 -0.21
N GLU A 103 2.13 -30.00 -0.58
CA GLU A 103 1.24 -29.85 -1.74
C GLU A 103 0.16 -28.80 -1.51
N ILE A 104 -0.36 -28.74 -0.27
CA ILE A 104 -1.32 -27.69 0.13
C ILE A 104 -0.64 -26.33 0.14
N ALA A 105 0.59 -26.21 0.64
CA ALA A 105 1.36 -24.97 0.65
C ALA A 105 1.69 -24.50 -0.79
N GLU A 106 2.09 -25.38 -1.70
CA GLU A 106 2.37 -25.03 -3.10
C GLU A 106 1.10 -24.58 -3.84
N SER A 107 -0.04 -25.23 -3.62
CA SER A 107 -1.31 -24.79 -4.22
C SER A 107 -1.78 -23.45 -3.65
N MET A 108 -1.52 -23.18 -2.36
CA MET A 108 -1.84 -21.91 -1.70
C MET A 108 -0.90 -20.78 -2.13
N ILE A 109 0.39 -21.06 -2.32
CA ILE A 109 1.36 -20.12 -2.86
C ILE A 109 0.94 -19.68 -4.27
N ASN A 110 0.56 -20.63 -5.13
CA ASN A 110 0.07 -20.34 -6.47
C ASN A 110 -1.23 -19.53 -6.46
N ASN A 111 -2.17 -19.83 -5.57
CA ASN A 111 -3.40 -19.07 -5.41
C ASN A 111 -3.14 -17.66 -4.85
N SER A 112 -2.21 -17.53 -3.91
CA SER A 112 -1.81 -16.22 -3.36
C SER A 112 -1.10 -15.36 -4.40
N ALA A 113 -0.21 -15.95 -5.20
CA ALA A 113 0.47 -15.24 -6.29
C ALA A 113 -0.53 -14.75 -7.36
N SER A 114 -1.51 -15.58 -7.73
CA SER A 114 -2.58 -15.19 -8.65
C SER A 114 -3.46 -14.08 -8.07
N SER A 115 -3.76 -14.14 -6.78
CA SER A 115 -4.55 -13.12 -6.06
C SER A 115 -3.80 -11.78 -5.97
N ILE A 116 -2.49 -11.80 -5.70
CA ILE A 116 -1.65 -10.59 -5.70
C ILE A 116 -1.59 -9.98 -7.10
N SER A 117 -1.41 -10.81 -8.12
CA SER A 117 -1.37 -10.37 -9.52
C SER A 117 -2.69 -9.71 -9.95
N GLN A 118 -3.83 -10.30 -9.57
CA GLN A 118 -5.13 -9.73 -9.86
C GLN A 118 -5.36 -8.41 -9.10
N LEU A 119 -5.06 -8.37 -7.80
CA LEU A 119 -5.16 -7.14 -6.99
C LEU A 119 -4.30 -6.01 -7.59
N ARG A 120 -3.06 -6.31 -7.97
CA ARG A 120 -2.18 -5.34 -8.64
C ARG A 120 -2.77 -4.81 -9.94
N LYS A 121 -3.38 -5.68 -10.75
CA LYS A 121 -4.05 -5.29 -12.00
C LYS A 121 -5.23 -4.36 -11.76
N ASP A 122 -6.03 -4.66 -10.75
CA ASP A 122 -7.19 -3.84 -10.39
C ASP A 122 -6.75 -2.47 -9.84
N LEU A 123 -5.73 -2.45 -8.97
CA LEU A 123 -5.13 -1.21 -8.48
C LEU A 123 -4.49 -0.37 -9.59
N LYS A 124 -3.80 -1.02 -10.54
CA LYS A 124 -3.25 -0.33 -11.71
C LYS A 124 -4.33 0.35 -12.52
N THR A 125 -5.47 -0.30 -12.68
CA THR A 125 -6.61 0.28 -13.40
C THR A 125 -7.20 1.44 -12.59
N LEU A 126 -7.39 1.28 -11.29
CA LEU A 126 -7.88 2.33 -10.39
C LEU A 126 -7.00 3.59 -10.45
N VAL A 127 -5.68 3.43 -10.27
CA VAL A 127 -4.73 4.56 -10.34
C VAL A 127 -4.80 5.26 -11.69
N LYS A 128 -4.93 4.48 -12.79
CA LYS A 128 -5.09 5.06 -14.13
C LYS A 128 -6.38 5.85 -14.29
N GLU A 129 -7.48 5.39 -13.72
CA GLU A 129 -8.80 6.07 -13.75
C GLU A 129 -8.75 7.37 -12.92
N ILE A 130 -8.17 7.33 -11.72
CA ILE A 130 -7.97 8.51 -10.88
C ILE A 130 -7.11 9.57 -11.60
N ARG A 131 -6.01 9.16 -12.23
CA ARG A 131 -5.11 10.06 -12.97
C ARG A 131 -5.75 10.68 -14.21
N LYS A 132 -6.75 10.03 -14.80
CA LYS A 132 -7.48 10.49 -16.00
C LYS A 132 -8.82 11.13 -15.68
N SER A 133 -9.14 11.37 -14.40
CA SER A 133 -10.38 12.00 -13.99
C SER A 133 -10.54 13.38 -14.67
N GLU A 134 -11.68 13.61 -15.29
CA GLU A 134 -11.99 14.90 -15.92
C GLU A 134 -12.28 15.99 -14.88
N THR A 135 -12.75 15.60 -13.70
CA THR A 135 -13.13 16.55 -12.64
C THR A 135 -11.97 16.97 -11.75
N ASN A 136 -11.02 16.07 -11.53
CA ASN A 136 -9.85 16.32 -10.68
C ASN A 136 -8.68 15.42 -11.11
N PRO A 137 -8.01 15.75 -12.23
CA PRO A 137 -6.90 14.94 -12.73
C PRO A 137 -5.71 15.04 -11.78
N ILE A 138 -5.09 13.91 -11.43
CA ILE A 138 -3.87 13.88 -10.64
C ILE A 138 -2.70 13.35 -11.46
N SER A 139 -1.52 13.92 -11.24
CA SER A 139 -0.28 13.50 -11.90
C SER A 139 0.21 12.15 -11.35
N LYS A 140 0.32 12.05 -10.03
CA LYS A 140 0.81 10.86 -9.32
C LYS A 140 0.11 10.67 -7.97
N VAL A 141 0.16 9.45 -7.48
CA VAL A 141 -0.11 9.10 -6.09
C VAL A 141 1.22 9.05 -5.35
N VAL A 142 1.33 9.76 -4.23
CA VAL A 142 2.52 9.77 -3.36
C VAL A 142 2.11 9.20 -2.00
N VAL A 143 2.75 8.10 -1.61
CA VAL A 143 2.50 7.42 -0.34
C VAL A 143 3.72 7.62 0.56
N TYR A 144 3.50 8.27 1.70
CA TYR A 144 4.50 8.42 2.76
C TYR A 144 4.31 7.29 3.76
N VAL A 145 5.37 6.51 4.02
CA VAL A 145 5.36 5.45 5.02
C VAL A 145 6.33 5.83 6.13
N ASP A 146 5.80 6.34 7.22
CA ASP A 146 6.59 6.86 8.34
C ASP A 146 6.71 5.86 9.49
N ASP A 147 7.69 6.08 10.36
CA ASP A 147 7.94 5.32 11.58
C ASP A 147 8.23 3.81 11.37
N LEU A 148 8.78 3.42 10.23
CA LEU A 148 9.23 2.04 9.98
C LEU A 148 10.38 1.61 10.89
N ASP A 149 11.20 2.54 11.35
CA ASP A 149 12.33 2.31 12.26
C ASP A 149 11.91 1.94 13.70
N ARG A 150 10.64 2.10 14.03
CA ARG A 150 10.04 1.69 15.31
C ARG A 150 9.43 0.29 15.30
N ILE A 151 9.40 -0.34 14.14
CA ILE A 151 8.90 -1.72 13.97
C ILE A 151 10.06 -2.68 14.01
N VAL A 152 9.81 -3.93 14.46
CA VAL A 152 10.80 -5.01 14.38
C VAL A 152 11.33 -5.12 12.94
N PRO A 153 12.66 -5.14 12.74
CA PRO A 153 13.26 -5.03 11.41
C PRO A 153 12.73 -6.03 10.39
N GLU A 154 12.48 -7.28 10.80
CA GLU A 154 11.95 -8.33 9.94
C GLU A 154 10.56 -7.97 9.41
N ASN A 155 9.71 -7.38 10.25
CA ASN A 155 8.38 -6.93 9.89
C ASN A 155 8.43 -5.70 8.97
N ALA A 156 9.34 -4.76 9.22
CA ALA A 156 9.55 -3.60 8.37
C ALA A 156 9.95 -4.00 6.95
N VAL A 157 10.85 -4.99 6.80
CA VAL A 157 11.24 -5.55 5.50
C VAL A 157 10.03 -6.20 4.81
N GLN A 158 9.23 -7.00 5.52
CA GLN A 158 8.02 -7.62 4.96
C GLN A 158 7.00 -6.58 4.47
N ILE A 159 6.81 -5.49 5.22
CA ILE A 159 5.95 -4.36 4.80
C ILE A 159 6.46 -3.78 3.48
N LEU A 160 7.76 -3.46 3.40
CA LEU A 160 8.36 -2.88 2.20
C LEU A 160 8.27 -3.81 0.99
N GLU A 161 8.55 -5.11 1.16
CA GLU A 161 8.44 -6.10 0.08
C GLU A 161 7.01 -6.23 -0.42
N LEU A 162 6.03 -6.25 0.47
CA LEU A 162 4.63 -6.39 0.08
C LEU A 162 4.12 -5.11 -0.59
N LEU A 163 4.45 -3.93 -0.07
CA LEU A 163 4.15 -2.66 -0.71
C LEU A 163 4.75 -2.60 -2.12
N LYS A 164 6.01 -2.99 -2.28
CA LYS A 164 6.65 -3.09 -3.60
C LYS A 164 5.90 -4.06 -4.51
N ASN A 165 5.53 -5.24 -4.02
CA ASN A 165 4.86 -6.26 -4.83
C ASN A 165 3.44 -5.87 -5.26
N ILE A 166 2.70 -5.13 -4.43
CA ILE A 166 1.31 -4.73 -4.72
C ILE A 166 1.27 -3.41 -5.48
N PHE A 167 2.07 -2.43 -5.10
CA PHE A 167 1.98 -1.05 -5.57
C PHE A 167 3.12 -0.62 -6.51
N ASP A 168 3.92 -1.55 -7.06
CA ASP A 168 4.82 -1.25 -8.20
C ASP A 168 3.97 -0.96 -9.44
N ILE A 169 3.34 0.20 -9.44
CA ILE A 169 2.36 0.67 -10.41
C ILE A 169 2.82 2.02 -10.93
N GLU A 170 2.75 2.19 -12.25
CA GLU A 170 3.03 3.47 -12.87
C GLU A 170 2.13 4.58 -12.33
N GLY A 171 2.74 5.64 -11.83
CA GLY A 171 2.03 6.75 -11.20
C GLY A 171 1.93 6.67 -9.68
N CYS A 172 2.46 5.63 -9.03
CA CYS A 172 2.65 5.55 -7.59
C CYS A 172 4.11 5.79 -7.20
N VAL A 173 4.34 6.57 -6.15
CA VAL A 173 5.65 6.86 -5.56
C VAL A 173 5.57 6.61 -4.07
N PHE A 174 6.55 5.90 -3.50
CA PHE A 174 6.68 5.67 -2.05
C PHE A 174 7.90 6.42 -1.51
N ILE A 175 7.71 7.08 -0.37
CA ILE A 175 8.73 7.84 0.35
C ILE A 175 8.85 7.31 1.79
#